data_234bb69bade482a9daca884a7f61c1ae
#
_entry.id   234bb69bade482a9daca884a7f61c1ae
#
_cell.length_a   1.000
_cell.length_b   1.000
_cell.length_c   1.000
_cell.angle_alpha   90.00
_cell.angle_beta   90.00
_cell.angle_gamma   90.00
#
_symmetry.space_group_name_H-M   'P 1'
#
loop_
_entity.id
_entity.type
_entity.pdbx_description
1 polymer ?
#
loop_
_entity_poly.entity_id
_entity_poly.type
_entity_poly.pdbx_seq_one_letter_code
_entity_poly.pdbx_strand_id
1 'polypeptide(L)'
;RALFGRFGIDRFAQTKVADLSTGMKQKASLAISLVHDPRVIIFDEPTNGLDVLTAKTVTDFLLELAADGRTVLLSTHIFSLVEKVCDRVGVVIDGRMAASGTLSEVAGERSLEDAFFDLYAASVKEAS
;
A
#
# COMPACT_ATOMS: atom_id res chain seq x y z
N ARG A 1 -7.44 21.30 2.64
CA ARG A 1 -6.67 21.94 1.55
C ARG A 1 -5.20 21.58 1.55
N ALA A 2 -4.60 21.43 2.74
CA ALA A 2 -3.21 20.98 2.80
C ALA A 2 -3.02 19.62 2.16
N LEU A 3 -3.97 18.69 2.34
CA LEU A 3 -3.98 17.39 1.68
C LEU A 3 -4.09 17.51 0.16
N PHE A 4 -4.93 18.42 -0.32
CA PHE A 4 -5.12 18.62 -1.76
C PHE A 4 -3.83 19.11 -2.43
N GLY A 5 -3.15 20.09 -1.82
CA GLY A 5 -1.90 20.59 -2.34
C GLY A 5 -0.81 19.52 -2.38
N ARG A 6 -0.78 18.67 -1.35
CA ARG A 6 0.20 17.60 -1.19
C ARG A 6 0.13 16.57 -2.30
N PHE A 7 -1.08 16.21 -2.75
CA PHE A 7 -1.29 15.28 -3.86
C PHE A 7 -1.43 15.96 -5.21
N GLY A 8 -1.32 17.29 -5.24
CA GLY A 8 -1.55 18.06 -6.46
C GLY A 8 -3.01 18.10 -6.88
N ILE A 9 -3.93 17.83 -5.96
CA ILE A 9 -5.36 17.77 -6.23
C ILE A 9 -5.94 19.15 -6.52
N ASP A 10 -5.33 20.22 -6.01
CA ASP A 10 -5.77 21.59 -6.27
C ASP A 10 -5.90 21.90 -7.75
N ARG A 11 -5.10 21.24 -8.59
CA ARG A 11 -5.11 21.44 -10.05
C ARG A 11 -6.40 20.95 -10.70
N PHE A 12 -7.10 20.02 -10.07
CA PHE A 12 -8.30 19.42 -10.63
C PHE A 12 -9.45 19.25 -9.62
N ALA A 13 -9.39 19.95 -8.49
CA ALA A 13 -10.40 19.83 -7.43
C ALA A 13 -11.81 20.20 -7.92
N GLN A 14 -11.91 21.03 -8.95
CA GLN A 14 -13.18 21.43 -9.56
C GLN A 14 -13.60 20.54 -10.72
N THR A 15 -12.76 19.58 -11.11
CA THR A 15 -13.05 18.66 -12.22
C THR A 15 -13.99 17.56 -11.74
N LYS A 16 -14.95 17.18 -12.58
CA LYS A 16 -15.87 16.07 -12.26
C LYS A 16 -15.09 14.76 -12.16
N VAL A 17 -15.49 13.89 -11.23
CA VAL A 17 -14.84 12.60 -11.02
C VAL A 17 -14.73 11.78 -12.32
N ALA A 18 -15.74 11.82 -13.17
CA ALA A 18 -15.76 11.11 -14.44
C ALA A 18 -14.66 11.56 -15.40
N ASP A 19 -14.18 12.81 -15.25
CA ASP A 19 -13.17 13.39 -16.13
C ASP A 19 -11.75 13.25 -15.60
N LEU A 20 -11.56 12.61 -14.42
CA LEU A 20 -10.25 12.42 -13.82
C LEU A 20 -9.54 11.20 -14.41
N SER A 21 -8.22 11.29 -14.54
CA SER A 21 -7.38 10.12 -14.86
C SER A 21 -7.41 9.13 -13.71
N THR A 22 -6.97 7.88 -13.95
CA THR A 22 -6.85 6.86 -12.90
C THR A 22 -5.99 7.34 -11.72
N GLY A 23 -4.84 7.96 -12.03
CA GLY A 23 -3.96 8.50 -10.98
C GLY A 23 -4.60 9.62 -10.19
N MET A 24 -5.35 10.51 -10.87
CA MET A 24 -6.06 11.60 -10.22
C MET A 24 -7.17 11.06 -9.30
N LYS A 25 -7.91 10.05 -9.76
CA LYS A 25 -8.94 9.38 -8.94
C LYS A 25 -8.33 8.76 -7.70
N GLN A 26 -7.18 8.11 -7.83
CA GLN A 26 -6.48 7.48 -6.70
C GLN A 26 -6.05 8.52 -5.67
N LYS A 27 -5.46 9.62 -6.11
CA LYS A 27 -5.07 10.72 -5.22
C LYS A 27 -6.27 11.31 -4.48
N ALA A 28 -7.37 11.55 -5.19
CA ALA A 28 -8.59 12.08 -4.60
C ALA A 28 -9.17 11.11 -3.56
N SER A 29 -9.18 9.82 -3.86
CA SER A 29 -9.63 8.78 -2.94
C SER A 29 -8.82 8.74 -1.65
N LEU A 30 -7.49 8.84 -1.77
CA LEU A 30 -6.59 8.89 -0.60
C LEU A 30 -6.88 10.13 0.26
N ALA A 31 -7.02 11.29 -0.38
CA ALA A 31 -7.32 12.53 0.35
C ALA A 31 -8.66 12.47 1.06
N ILE A 32 -9.69 11.93 0.41
CA ILE A 32 -11.03 11.78 0.99
C ILE A 32 -11.00 10.87 2.22
N SER A 33 -10.23 9.78 2.16
CA SER A 33 -10.13 8.84 3.27
C SER A 33 -9.52 9.47 4.52
N LEU A 34 -8.81 10.58 4.38
CA LEU A 34 -8.13 11.27 5.48
C LEU A 34 -8.87 12.50 6.02
N VAL A 35 -10.02 12.84 5.44
CA VAL A 35 -10.79 14.04 5.81
C VAL A 35 -11.18 14.03 7.30
N HIS A 36 -11.50 12.87 7.85
CA HIS A 36 -11.93 12.73 9.25
C HIS A 36 -10.77 12.48 10.23
N ASP A 37 -9.54 12.63 9.77
CA ASP A 37 -8.34 12.46 10.60
C ASP A 37 -8.29 11.09 11.32
N PRO A 38 -8.44 9.96 10.61
CA PRO A 38 -8.51 8.64 11.26
C PRO A 38 -7.15 8.22 11.82
N ARG A 39 -7.19 7.44 12.91
CA ARG A 39 -5.98 6.85 13.49
C ARG A 39 -5.58 5.54 12.82
N VAL A 40 -6.56 4.85 12.26
CA VAL A 40 -6.35 3.60 11.53
C VAL A 40 -6.83 3.80 10.11
N ILE A 41 -5.96 3.51 9.15
CA ILE A 41 -6.24 3.72 7.74
C ILE A 41 -5.97 2.43 7.00
N ILE A 42 -6.92 2.01 6.16
CA ILE A 42 -6.80 0.78 5.37
C ILE A 42 -6.77 1.17 3.89
N PHE A 43 -5.72 0.76 3.20
CA PHE A 43 -5.57 0.99 1.78
C PHE A 43 -5.48 -0.34 1.03
N ASP A 44 -6.19 -0.43 -0.08
CA ASP A 44 -6.11 -1.56 -1.00
C ASP A 44 -5.39 -1.12 -2.28
N GLU A 45 -4.22 -1.71 -2.53
CA GLU A 45 -3.39 -1.39 -3.70
C GLU A 45 -3.19 0.11 -3.91
N PRO A 46 -2.61 0.84 -2.95
CA PRO A 46 -2.59 2.30 -2.97
C PRO A 46 -1.81 2.93 -4.14
N THR A 47 -0.88 2.20 -4.75
CA THR A 47 -0.09 2.71 -5.88
C THR A 47 -0.48 2.12 -7.22
N ASN A 48 -1.53 1.29 -7.26
CA ASN A 48 -1.95 0.63 -8.48
C ASN A 48 -2.42 1.64 -9.54
N GLY A 49 -1.91 1.49 -10.76
CA GLY A 49 -2.28 2.34 -11.89
C GLY A 49 -1.64 3.74 -11.87
N LEU A 50 -0.73 4.00 -10.95
CA LEU A 50 -0.04 5.28 -10.85
C LEU A 50 1.29 5.26 -11.61
N ASP A 51 1.67 6.42 -12.15
CA ASP A 51 3.01 6.58 -12.71
C ASP A 51 4.06 6.58 -11.58
N VAL A 52 5.33 6.52 -11.95
CA VAL A 52 6.43 6.40 -10.99
C VAL A 52 6.49 7.57 -10.01
N LEU A 53 6.31 8.79 -10.51
CA LEU A 53 6.39 9.98 -9.65
C LEU A 53 5.21 10.07 -8.69
N THR A 54 4.01 9.76 -9.15
CA THR A 54 2.82 9.75 -8.32
C THR A 54 2.88 8.64 -7.28
N ALA A 55 3.34 7.45 -7.69
CA ALA A 55 3.52 6.33 -6.77
C ALA A 55 4.52 6.68 -5.66
N LYS A 56 5.59 7.40 -6.00
CA LYS A 56 6.55 7.87 -5.00
C LYS A 56 5.90 8.83 -4.00
N THR A 57 5.09 9.76 -4.49
CA THR A 57 4.37 10.71 -3.63
C THR A 57 3.46 9.97 -2.64
N VAL A 58 2.72 8.99 -3.12
CA VAL A 58 1.85 8.16 -2.26
C VAL A 58 2.68 7.37 -1.25
N THR A 59 3.76 6.74 -1.69
CA THR A 59 4.66 5.97 -0.82
C THR A 59 5.23 6.83 0.31
N ASP A 60 5.73 8.01 -0.02
CA ASP A 60 6.27 8.94 0.96
C ASP A 60 5.19 9.37 1.96
N PHE A 61 3.98 9.55 1.49
CA PHE A 61 2.84 9.92 2.33
C PHE A 61 2.46 8.79 3.31
N LEU A 62 2.50 7.54 2.86
CA LEU A 62 2.26 6.40 3.75
C LEU A 62 3.28 6.35 4.88
N LEU A 63 4.54 6.59 4.57
CA LEU A 63 5.61 6.65 5.56
C LEU A 63 5.38 7.78 6.58
N GLU A 64 4.93 8.93 6.12
CA GLU A 64 4.63 10.07 7.00
C GLU A 64 3.44 9.79 7.92
N LEU A 65 2.41 9.11 7.42
CA LEU A 65 1.26 8.72 8.26
C LEU A 65 1.71 7.82 9.39
N ALA A 66 2.56 6.84 9.10
CA ALA A 66 3.10 5.93 10.09
C ALA A 66 3.98 6.67 11.10
N ALA A 67 4.83 7.58 10.63
CA ALA A 67 5.69 8.40 11.50
C ALA A 67 4.88 9.31 12.42
N ASP A 68 3.69 9.71 11.99
CA ASP A 68 2.77 10.54 12.77
C ASP A 68 1.98 9.72 13.82
N GLY A 69 2.30 8.45 13.98
CA GLY A 69 1.68 7.57 14.98
C GLY A 69 0.39 6.90 14.53
N ARG A 70 0.04 7.00 13.25
CA ARG A 70 -1.15 6.35 12.72
C ARG A 70 -0.85 4.90 12.37
N THR A 71 -1.85 4.05 12.48
CA THR A 71 -1.75 2.67 12.03
C THR A 71 -2.22 2.59 10.58
N VAL A 72 -1.35 2.09 9.72
CA VAL A 72 -1.66 1.93 8.30
C VAL A 72 -1.63 0.44 7.95
N LEU A 73 -2.74 -0.05 7.45
CA LEU A 73 -2.84 -1.40 6.92
C LEU A 73 -3.02 -1.28 5.41
N LEU A 74 -2.14 -1.90 4.67
CA LEU A 74 -2.29 -1.90 3.21
C LEU A 74 -2.23 -3.30 2.64
N SER A 75 -3.00 -3.55 1.60
CA SER A 75 -2.91 -4.77 0.82
C SER A 75 -2.27 -4.43 -0.53
N THR A 76 -1.32 -5.25 -0.95
CA THR A 76 -0.64 -5.05 -2.22
C THR A 76 0.04 -6.34 -2.66
N HIS A 77 0.25 -6.47 -3.98
CA HIS A 77 1.06 -7.53 -4.54
C HIS A 77 2.45 -7.02 -4.98
N ILE A 78 2.77 -5.78 -4.65
CA ILE A 78 4.04 -5.16 -5.01
C ILE A 78 5.04 -5.33 -3.87
N PHE A 79 5.92 -6.31 -3.99
CA PHE A 79 6.88 -6.65 -2.93
C PHE A 79 7.80 -5.50 -2.55
N SER A 80 8.28 -4.74 -3.53
CA SER A 80 9.17 -3.61 -3.27
C SER A 80 8.51 -2.52 -2.43
N LEU A 81 7.20 -2.32 -2.59
CA LEU A 81 6.46 -1.36 -1.77
C LEU A 81 6.41 -1.85 -0.32
N VAL A 82 6.09 -3.13 -0.12
CA VAL A 82 6.05 -3.73 1.23
C VAL A 82 7.40 -3.60 1.93
N GLU A 83 8.47 -3.96 1.24
CA GLU A 83 9.83 -3.87 1.81
C GLU A 83 10.21 -2.45 2.19
N LYS A 84 9.69 -1.47 1.46
CA LYS A 84 10.01 -0.06 1.68
C LYS A 84 9.22 0.57 2.82
N VAL A 85 7.94 0.22 2.98
CA VAL A 85 7.04 0.96 3.89
C VAL A 85 6.54 0.15 5.09
N CYS A 86 6.59 -1.17 5.05
CA CYS A 86 5.95 -1.99 6.07
C CYS A 86 6.92 -2.45 7.16
N ASP A 87 6.47 -2.42 8.41
CA ASP A 87 7.18 -2.98 9.56
C ASP A 87 6.81 -4.45 9.74
N ARG A 88 5.55 -4.77 9.51
CA ARG A 88 5.00 -6.12 9.69
C ARG A 88 4.29 -6.54 8.41
N VAL A 89 4.31 -7.83 8.15
CA VAL A 89 3.80 -8.41 6.91
C VAL A 89 2.96 -9.65 7.23
N GLY A 90 1.84 -9.78 6.52
CA GLY A 90 1.09 -11.02 6.48
C GLY A 90 1.04 -11.50 5.03
N VAL A 91 1.34 -12.76 4.80
CA VAL A 91 1.29 -13.36 3.47
C VAL A 91 0.05 -14.25 3.38
N VAL A 92 -0.83 -13.95 2.44
CA VAL A 92 -2.06 -14.70 2.22
C VAL A 92 -1.93 -15.51 0.94
N ILE A 93 -2.13 -16.81 1.03
CA ILE A 93 -2.12 -17.72 -0.12
C ILE A 93 -3.36 -18.62 -0.01
N ASP A 94 -4.14 -18.67 -1.08
CA ASP A 94 -5.38 -19.46 -1.15
C ASP A 94 -6.32 -19.23 0.05
N GLY A 95 -6.48 -17.96 0.42
CA GLY A 95 -7.38 -17.56 1.50
C GLY A 95 -6.88 -17.86 2.90
N ARG A 96 -5.62 -18.26 3.05
CA ARG A 96 -5.02 -18.60 4.34
C ARG A 96 -3.80 -17.73 4.63
N MET A 97 -3.57 -17.44 5.90
CA MET A 97 -2.37 -16.74 6.34
C MET A 97 -1.20 -17.72 6.35
N ALA A 98 -0.35 -17.64 5.32
CA ALA A 98 0.81 -18.52 5.17
C ALA A 98 1.97 -18.14 6.08
N ALA A 99 2.13 -16.85 6.37
CA ALA A 99 3.15 -16.33 7.29
C ALA A 99 2.73 -14.96 7.78
N SER A 100 3.14 -14.61 9.00
CA SER A 100 2.94 -13.27 9.54
C SER A 100 4.02 -12.96 10.57
N GLY A 101 4.38 -11.69 10.66
CA GLY A 101 5.41 -11.23 11.58
C GLY A 101 6.05 -9.95 11.10
N THR A 102 7.20 -9.62 11.66
CA THR A 102 8.00 -8.51 11.14
C THR A 102 8.54 -8.89 9.76
N LEU A 103 8.92 -7.89 8.99
CA LEU A 103 9.52 -8.14 7.67
C LEU A 103 10.72 -9.08 7.79
N SER A 104 11.56 -8.88 8.80
CA SER A 104 12.72 -9.71 9.07
C SER A 104 12.35 -11.16 9.40
N GLU A 105 11.29 -11.36 10.18
CA GLU A 105 10.80 -12.70 10.55
C GLU A 105 10.27 -13.46 9.33
N VAL A 106 9.60 -12.76 8.42
CA VAL A 106 8.98 -13.39 7.24
C VAL A 106 9.99 -13.61 6.12
N ALA A 107 10.82 -12.62 5.82
CA ALA A 107 11.76 -12.66 4.69
C ALA A 107 13.16 -13.13 5.09
N GLY A 108 13.58 -12.88 6.33
CA GLY A 108 14.95 -13.11 6.76
C GLY A 108 15.90 -12.19 6.00
N GLU A 109 17.01 -12.75 5.54
CA GLU A 109 17.98 -12.02 4.73
C GLU A 109 17.67 -12.03 3.23
N ARG A 110 16.62 -12.75 2.84
CA ARG A 110 16.21 -12.85 1.45
C ARG A 110 15.25 -11.72 1.08
N SER A 111 14.98 -11.56 -0.21
CA SER A 111 13.92 -10.67 -0.65
C SER A 111 12.55 -11.24 -0.23
N LEU A 112 11.58 -10.36 -0.03
CA LEU A 112 10.23 -10.80 0.28
C LEU A 112 9.63 -11.63 -0.87
N GLU A 113 9.98 -11.29 -2.11
CA GLU A 113 9.56 -12.04 -3.29
C GLU A 113 10.03 -13.49 -3.22
N ASP A 114 11.30 -13.73 -2.90
CA ASP A 114 11.84 -15.08 -2.75
C ASP A 114 11.15 -15.84 -1.62
N ALA A 115 10.93 -15.18 -0.50
CA ALA A 115 10.23 -15.77 0.64
C ALA A 115 8.78 -16.15 0.24
N PHE A 116 8.11 -15.28 -0.51
CA PHE A 116 6.76 -15.54 -0.99
C PHE A 116 6.71 -16.78 -1.88
N PHE A 117 7.63 -16.90 -2.84
CA PHE A 117 7.65 -18.05 -3.74
C PHE A 117 7.94 -19.36 -3.02
N ASP A 118 8.78 -19.34 -1.98
CA ASP A 118 9.00 -20.52 -1.13
C ASP A 118 7.73 -20.94 -0.40
N LEU A 119 7.00 -19.98 0.16
CA LEU A 119 5.72 -20.23 0.83
C LEU A 119 4.68 -20.76 -0.15
N TYR A 120 4.63 -20.20 -1.34
CA TYR A 120 3.72 -20.64 -2.39
C TYR A 120 4.03 -22.09 -2.81
N ALA A 121 5.30 -22.42 -3.02
CA ALA A 121 5.72 -23.78 -3.39
C ALA A 121 5.35 -24.78 -2.30
N ALA A 122 5.50 -24.42 -1.03
CA ALA A 122 5.12 -25.25 0.11
C ALA A 122 3.60 -25.49 0.13
N SER A 123 2.82 -24.44 -0.14
CA SER A 123 1.36 -24.54 -0.15
C SER A 123 0.86 -25.47 -1.27
N VAL A 124 1.50 -25.45 -2.45
CA VAL A 124 1.17 -26.33 -3.56
C VAL A 124 1.46 -27.79 -3.22
N LYS A 125 2.56 -28.06 -2.53
CA LYS A 125 2.91 -29.42 -2.08
C LYS A 125 1.91 -29.96 -1.07
N GLU A 126 1.42 -29.11 -0.16
CA GLU A 126 0.42 -29.51 0.83
C GLU A 126 -0.94 -29.78 0.18
N ALA A 127 -1.27 -29.09 -0.91
CA ALA A 127 -2.53 -29.27 -1.61
C ALA A 127 -2.57 -30.51 -2.49
N SER A 128 -1.42 -31.08 -2.84
CA SER A 128 -1.30 -32.31 -3.62
C SER A 128 -1.00 -33.51 -2.72
#